data_deebe718977cb03adb0619bff49f571c
#
_entry.id   deebe718977cb03adb0619bff49f571c
#
_cell.length_a   1.000
_cell.length_b   1.000
_cell.length_c   1.000
_cell.angle_alpha   90.00
_cell.angle_beta   90.00
_cell.angle_gamma   90.00
#
_symmetry.space_group_name_H-M   'P 1'
#
loop_
_entity.id
_entity.type
_entity.pdbx_description
1 polymer ?
#
loop_
_entity_poly.entity_id
_entity_poly.type
_entity_poly.pdbx_seq_one_letter_code
_entity_poly.pdbx_strand_id
1 'polypeptide(L)'
;DLKGGGNLTYTMNPLGDVRLSGKYVLSGGSVRYNPPIISQKIFKITPDSYVEWIGNIADPAFNITAVETVRANVSSDGQDNRAVNFDISINIRNSLDDLEISFGLSAPEDLTMQNQLNSLTAEQRANQAMNLLIYNTYTGPGTTAKVSSENPLNSFIQKELNQWAQN
;
A
#
# COMPACT_ATOMS: atom_id res chain seq x y z
N ASP A 1 -4.40 -8.97 9.91
CA ASP A 1 -5.76 -9.43 10.14
C ASP A 1 -6.62 -8.99 8.96
N LEU A 2 -7.09 -9.93 8.16
CA LEU A 2 -7.88 -9.67 6.96
C LEU A 2 -9.29 -10.21 7.17
N LYS A 3 -10.27 -9.39 6.79
CA LYS A 3 -11.69 -9.77 6.82
C LYS A 3 -12.24 -9.68 5.41
N GLY A 4 -12.98 -10.70 5.02
CA GLY A 4 -13.57 -10.70 3.69
C GLY A 4 -14.37 -11.95 3.43
N GLY A 5 -14.81 -12.08 2.21
CA GLY A 5 -15.55 -13.24 1.73
C GLY A 5 -15.75 -13.13 0.23
N GLY A 6 -16.20 -14.22 -0.36
CA GLY A 6 -16.44 -14.22 -1.79
C GLY A 6 -16.87 -15.59 -2.29
N ASN A 7 -17.16 -15.63 -3.57
CA ASN A 7 -17.54 -16.84 -4.25
C ASN A 7 -16.36 -17.38 -5.04
N LEU A 8 -15.80 -18.48 -4.58
CA LEU A 8 -14.68 -19.15 -5.24
C LEU A 8 -15.14 -20.50 -5.76
N THR A 9 -14.75 -20.82 -6.96
CA THR A 9 -15.05 -22.11 -7.59
C THR A 9 -13.75 -22.90 -7.73
N TYR A 10 -13.71 -24.03 -7.07
CA TYR A 10 -12.59 -24.96 -7.10
C TYR A 10 -12.92 -26.10 -8.04
N THR A 11 -12.03 -26.39 -8.98
CA THR A 11 -12.17 -27.51 -9.88
C THR A 11 -10.87 -28.30 -9.96
N MET A 12 -11.01 -29.62 -10.11
CA MET A 12 -9.88 -30.50 -10.34
C MET A 12 -10.22 -31.44 -11.50
N ASN A 13 -9.34 -31.51 -12.51
CA ASN A 13 -9.56 -32.43 -13.62
C ASN A 13 -9.05 -33.83 -13.26
N PRO A 14 -9.38 -34.86 -14.09
CA PRO A 14 -8.94 -36.24 -13.82
C PRO A 14 -7.44 -36.43 -13.79
N LEU A 15 -6.67 -35.50 -14.33
CA LEU A 15 -5.20 -35.54 -14.32
C LEU A 15 -4.61 -34.93 -13.05
N GLY A 16 -5.46 -34.40 -12.15
CA GLY A 16 -5.01 -33.81 -10.90
C GLY A 16 -4.72 -32.32 -10.95
N ASP A 17 -4.97 -31.64 -12.09
CA ASP A 17 -4.83 -30.20 -12.20
C ASP A 17 -5.92 -29.48 -11.44
N VAL A 18 -5.51 -28.57 -10.58
CA VAL A 18 -6.42 -27.80 -9.72
C VAL A 18 -6.58 -26.41 -10.28
N ARG A 19 -7.83 -25.95 -10.38
CA ARG A 19 -8.14 -24.59 -10.79
C ARG A 19 -9.03 -23.93 -9.75
N LEU A 20 -8.74 -22.65 -9.51
CA LEU A 20 -9.54 -21.83 -8.63
C LEU A 20 -9.96 -20.59 -9.41
N SER A 21 -11.24 -20.23 -9.35
CA SER A 21 -11.80 -19.07 -10.02
C SER A 21 -12.71 -18.30 -9.08
N GLY A 22 -12.68 -16.98 -9.17
CA GLY A 22 -13.57 -16.12 -8.40
C GLY A 22 -12.83 -15.01 -7.67
N LYS A 23 -13.61 -14.19 -6.98
CA LYS A 23 -13.11 -13.06 -6.21
C LYS A 23 -13.31 -13.27 -4.72
N TYR A 24 -12.28 -12.95 -3.97
CA TYR A 24 -12.36 -12.80 -2.53
C TYR A 24 -12.30 -11.31 -2.21
N VAL A 25 -13.42 -10.74 -1.80
CA VAL A 25 -13.55 -9.30 -1.53
C VAL A 25 -13.20 -9.05 -0.07
N LEU A 26 -12.32 -8.10 0.16
CA LEU A 26 -11.91 -7.72 1.50
C LEU A 26 -12.85 -6.65 2.02
N SER A 27 -13.50 -6.92 3.15
CA SER A 27 -14.42 -5.98 3.80
C SER A 27 -13.73 -5.09 4.82
N GLY A 28 -12.46 -5.38 5.12
CA GLY A 28 -11.66 -4.65 6.08
C GLY A 28 -10.46 -5.45 6.50
N GLY A 29 -9.79 -4.96 7.50
CA GLY A 29 -8.59 -5.57 8.03
C GLY A 29 -7.46 -4.57 8.11
N SER A 30 -6.33 -5.04 8.60
CA SER A 30 -5.17 -4.19 8.77
C SER A 30 -3.88 -4.96 8.54
N VAL A 31 -2.86 -4.25 8.12
CA VAL A 31 -1.49 -4.74 8.00
C VAL A 31 -0.62 -3.89 8.92
N ARG A 32 0.14 -4.55 9.78
CA ARG A 32 1.05 -3.87 10.71
C ARG A 32 2.46 -3.88 10.14
N TYR A 33 3.04 -2.72 10.06
CA TYR A 33 4.43 -2.54 9.64
C TYR A 33 5.25 -2.08 10.83
N ASN A 34 6.24 -2.89 11.24
CA ASN A 34 7.08 -2.66 12.41
C ASN A 34 8.54 -2.53 11.99
N PRO A 35 8.97 -1.36 11.50
CA PRO A 35 10.40 -1.17 11.24
C PRO A 35 11.20 -1.12 12.54
N PRO A 36 12.49 -1.51 12.53
CA PRO A 36 13.26 -1.75 13.77
C PRO A 36 13.46 -0.56 14.72
N ILE A 37 13.36 0.65 14.25
CA ILE A 37 13.72 1.84 15.06
C ILE A 37 12.55 2.84 15.15
N ILE A 38 11.42 2.53 14.50
CA ILE A 38 10.34 3.50 14.29
C ILE A 38 9.03 2.94 14.81
N SER A 39 8.12 3.84 15.17
CA SER A 39 6.78 3.47 15.63
C SER A 39 6.07 2.55 14.64
N GLN A 40 5.36 1.58 15.18
CA GLN A 40 4.54 0.68 14.39
C GLN A 40 3.54 1.47 13.53
N LYS A 41 3.44 1.12 12.26
CA LYS A 41 2.46 1.68 11.33
C LYS A 41 1.40 0.62 11.03
N ILE A 42 0.15 1.03 11.07
CA ILE A 42 -1.00 0.15 10.81
C ILE A 42 -1.73 0.66 9.59
N PHE A 43 -1.69 -0.12 8.52
CA PHE A 43 -2.40 0.19 7.29
C PHE A 43 -3.75 -0.49 7.31
N LYS A 44 -4.80 0.30 7.12
CA LYS A 44 -6.16 -0.21 7.04
C LYS A 44 -6.53 -0.48 5.60
N ILE A 45 -6.95 -1.71 5.33
CA ILE A 45 -7.37 -2.11 4.00
C ILE A 45 -8.72 -1.46 3.69
N THR A 46 -8.80 -0.79 2.54
CA THR A 46 -10.04 -0.14 2.12
C THR A 46 -11.06 -1.20 1.69
N PRO A 47 -12.35 -0.96 1.95
CA PRO A 47 -13.40 -1.83 1.39
C PRO A 47 -13.31 -1.86 -0.13
N ASP A 48 -13.78 -2.95 -0.73
CA ASP A 48 -13.74 -3.22 -2.17
C ASP A 48 -12.37 -3.65 -2.69
N SER A 49 -11.36 -3.73 -1.85
CA SER A 49 -10.14 -4.45 -2.19
C SER A 49 -10.47 -5.92 -2.40
N TYR A 50 -9.80 -6.54 -3.38
CA TYR A 50 -10.09 -7.93 -3.67
C TYR A 50 -8.87 -8.67 -4.18
N VAL A 51 -8.96 -10.00 -4.09
CA VAL A 51 -8.04 -10.94 -4.72
C VAL A 51 -8.85 -11.81 -5.67
N GLU A 52 -8.39 -12.00 -6.88
CA GLU A 52 -9.10 -12.75 -7.89
C GLU A 52 -8.25 -13.88 -8.43
N TRP A 53 -8.85 -15.05 -8.51
CA TRP A 53 -8.26 -16.21 -9.17
C TRP A 53 -8.96 -16.42 -10.50
N ILE A 54 -8.16 -16.62 -11.58
CA ILE A 54 -8.65 -16.85 -12.93
C ILE A 54 -8.14 -18.18 -13.48
N GLY A 55 -7.96 -19.15 -12.60
CA GLY A 55 -7.58 -20.52 -12.95
C GLY A 55 -6.41 -21.03 -12.15
N ASN A 56 -5.24 -20.43 -12.28
CA ASN A 56 -4.05 -20.88 -11.59
C ASN A 56 -4.11 -20.51 -10.10
N ILE A 57 -4.21 -21.53 -9.25
CA ILE A 57 -4.33 -21.33 -7.80
C ILE A 57 -3.08 -20.66 -7.20
N ALA A 58 -1.93 -20.80 -7.85
CA ALA A 58 -0.67 -20.23 -7.37
C ALA A 58 -0.44 -18.79 -7.83
N ASP A 59 -1.29 -18.25 -8.70
CA ASP A 59 -1.10 -16.93 -9.29
C ASP A 59 -2.37 -16.07 -9.22
N PRO A 60 -2.79 -15.68 -8.00
CA PRO A 60 -3.91 -14.75 -7.87
C PRO A 60 -3.55 -13.36 -8.36
N ALA A 61 -4.54 -12.60 -8.77
CA ALA A 61 -4.43 -11.19 -9.12
C ALA A 61 -4.92 -10.34 -7.95
N PHE A 62 -4.18 -9.30 -7.64
CA PHE A 62 -4.47 -8.42 -6.50
C PHE A 62 -5.01 -7.07 -6.96
N ASN A 63 -5.98 -6.57 -6.22
CA ASN A 63 -6.46 -5.19 -6.32
C ASN A 63 -6.74 -4.71 -4.89
N ILE A 64 -5.67 -4.38 -4.19
CA ILE A 64 -5.73 -4.06 -2.77
C ILE A 64 -5.20 -2.64 -2.57
N THR A 65 -5.92 -1.86 -1.77
CA THR A 65 -5.48 -0.56 -1.31
C THR A 65 -5.55 -0.52 0.22
N ALA A 66 -4.47 -0.08 0.84
CA ALA A 66 -4.40 0.10 2.28
C ALA A 66 -3.93 1.52 2.58
N VAL A 67 -4.46 2.11 3.64
CA VAL A 67 -4.20 3.52 3.97
C VAL A 67 -3.78 3.65 5.42
N GLU A 68 -2.77 4.47 5.66
CA GLU A 68 -2.36 4.92 6.99
C GLU A 68 -2.30 6.44 7.00
N THR A 69 -2.79 7.05 8.07
CA THR A 69 -2.69 8.50 8.26
C THR A 69 -1.51 8.81 9.17
N VAL A 70 -0.61 9.66 8.68
CA VAL A 70 0.57 10.09 9.42
C VAL A 70 0.50 11.60 9.61
N ARG A 71 0.67 12.03 10.86
CA ARG A 71 0.72 13.45 11.20
C ARG A 71 2.17 13.91 11.24
N ALA A 72 2.49 14.94 10.48
CA ALA A 72 3.83 15.49 10.43
C ALA A 72 3.79 17.01 10.41
N ASN A 73 4.83 17.63 10.95
CA ASN A 73 4.99 19.06 10.89
C ASN A 73 5.57 19.46 9.55
N VAL A 74 4.97 20.47 8.91
CA VAL A 74 5.47 21.03 7.68
C VAL A 74 5.79 22.50 7.90
N SER A 75 6.90 22.95 7.32
CA SER A 75 7.25 24.36 7.25
C SER A 75 7.31 24.76 5.78
N SER A 76 6.62 25.81 5.42
CA SER A 76 6.79 26.44 4.14
C SER A 76 7.60 27.72 4.34
N ASP A 77 8.26 28.17 3.28
CA ASP A 77 9.19 29.30 3.30
C ASP A 77 8.67 30.49 4.10
N GLY A 78 9.29 30.76 5.26
CA GLY A 78 8.97 31.91 6.10
C GLY A 78 7.66 31.82 6.87
N GLN A 79 7.00 30.67 6.88
CA GLN A 79 5.75 30.45 7.59
C GLN A 79 5.98 29.54 8.82
N ASP A 80 5.10 29.68 9.81
CA ASP A 80 5.16 28.85 11.02
C ASP A 80 4.96 27.38 10.67
N ASN A 81 5.62 26.53 11.44
CA ASN A 81 5.39 25.09 11.37
C ASN A 81 3.95 24.79 11.71
N ARG A 82 3.30 23.99 10.87
CA ARG A 82 1.96 23.49 11.16
C ARG A 82 1.95 21.97 11.00
N ALA A 83 1.07 21.32 11.75
CA ALA A 83 0.88 19.89 11.65
C ALA A 83 -0.14 19.59 10.55
N VAL A 84 0.20 18.63 9.70
CA VAL A 84 -0.66 18.19 8.61
C VAL A 84 -0.87 16.69 8.72
N ASN A 85 -2.08 16.24 8.50
CA ASN A 85 -2.42 14.82 8.41
C ASN A 85 -2.26 14.38 6.95
N PHE A 86 -1.35 13.46 6.73
CA PHE A 86 -1.10 12.87 5.41
C PHE A 86 -1.72 11.47 5.35
N ASP A 87 -2.46 11.21 4.29
CA ASP A 87 -2.93 9.85 4.00
C ASP A 87 -1.96 9.21 3.03
N ILE A 88 -1.35 8.12 3.47
CA ILE A 88 -0.43 7.34 2.66
C ILE A 88 -1.16 6.09 2.24
N SER A 89 -1.27 5.87 0.93
CA SER A 89 -1.90 4.68 0.39
C SER A 89 -0.85 3.75 -0.20
N ILE A 90 -1.07 2.46 -0.01
CA ILE A 90 -0.31 1.40 -0.65
C ILE A 90 -1.27 0.73 -1.62
N ASN A 91 -0.91 0.72 -2.89
CA ASN A 91 -1.70 0.11 -3.95
C ASN A 91 -0.99 -1.13 -4.44
N ILE A 92 -1.65 -2.27 -4.34
CA ILE A 92 -1.10 -3.56 -4.75
C ILE A 92 -1.95 -4.05 -5.92
N ARG A 93 -1.32 -4.25 -7.08
CA ARG A 93 -2.00 -4.58 -8.32
C ARG A 93 -1.32 -5.74 -9.02
N ASN A 94 -2.04 -6.34 -9.96
CA ASN A 94 -1.58 -7.39 -10.85
C ASN A 94 -1.44 -8.74 -10.14
N SER A 95 -0.82 -9.70 -10.85
CA SER A 95 -0.66 -11.05 -10.35
C SER A 95 0.54 -11.16 -9.41
N LEU A 96 0.59 -12.26 -8.67
CA LEU A 96 1.69 -12.50 -7.74
C LEU A 96 3.05 -12.54 -8.45
N ASP A 97 3.09 -13.06 -9.69
CA ASP A 97 4.32 -13.14 -10.46
C ASP A 97 4.75 -11.80 -11.06
N ASP A 98 3.82 -10.85 -11.17
CA ASP A 98 4.07 -9.53 -11.77
C ASP A 98 3.47 -8.44 -10.88
N LEU A 99 3.87 -8.46 -9.63
CA LEU A 99 3.28 -7.62 -8.60
C LEU A 99 3.72 -6.16 -8.77
N GLU A 100 2.75 -5.26 -8.85
CA GLU A 100 2.99 -3.82 -8.84
C GLU A 100 2.56 -3.24 -7.50
N ILE A 101 3.51 -2.59 -6.83
CA ILE A 101 3.26 -1.90 -5.58
C ILE A 101 3.57 -0.42 -5.79
N SER A 102 2.58 0.44 -5.57
CA SER A 102 2.75 1.88 -5.69
C SER A 102 2.24 2.58 -4.43
N PHE A 103 2.74 3.77 -4.22
CA PHE A 103 2.40 4.58 -3.05
C PHE A 103 1.73 5.86 -3.48
N GLY A 104 0.61 6.16 -2.85
CA GLY A 104 -0.07 7.43 -3.01
C GLY A 104 0.12 8.29 -1.76
N LEU A 105 0.01 9.59 -1.93
CA LEU A 105 0.12 10.56 -0.84
C LEU A 105 -0.89 11.66 -1.06
N SER A 106 -1.68 11.93 -0.03
CA SER A 106 -2.67 12.99 -0.07
C SER A 106 -2.78 13.68 1.30
N ALA A 107 -3.28 14.90 1.27
CA ALA A 107 -3.56 15.69 2.48
C ALA A 107 -4.96 16.29 2.34
N PRO A 108 -6.02 15.47 2.51
CA PRO A 108 -7.38 15.90 2.15
C PRO A 108 -7.93 17.02 3.03
N GLU A 109 -7.39 17.20 4.22
CA GLU A 109 -7.83 18.24 5.15
C GLU A 109 -7.06 19.55 5.01
N ASP A 110 -6.00 19.59 4.21
CA ASP A 110 -5.17 20.79 4.01
C ASP A 110 -5.05 21.07 2.52
N LEU A 111 -5.85 22.02 2.05
CA LEU A 111 -5.92 22.32 0.62
C LEU A 111 -4.59 22.83 0.06
N THR A 112 -3.87 23.64 0.81
CA THR A 112 -2.57 24.17 0.37
C THR A 112 -1.58 23.03 0.18
N MET A 113 -1.51 22.12 1.14
CA MET A 113 -0.62 20.96 1.07
C MET A 113 -1.05 20.02 -0.06
N GLN A 114 -2.37 19.78 -0.21
CA GLN A 114 -2.87 18.93 -1.28
C GLN A 114 -2.50 19.48 -2.66
N ASN A 115 -2.58 20.79 -2.84
CA ASN A 115 -2.18 21.44 -4.08
C ASN A 115 -0.68 21.27 -4.33
N GLN A 116 0.13 21.38 -3.29
CA GLN A 116 1.57 21.15 -3.39
C GLN A 116 1.86 19.70 -3.80
N LEU A 117 1.17 18.74 -3.20
CA LEU A 117 1.34 17.32 -3.55
C LEU A 117 0.90 17.04 -4.98
N ASN A 118 -0.14 17.71 -5.46
CA ASN A 118 -0.61 17.55 -6.84
C ASN A 118 0.42 18.02 -7.87
N SER A 119 1.29 18.95 -7.48
CA SER A 119 2.35 19.44 -8.36
C SER A 119 3.55 18.51 -8.43
N LEU A 120 3.66 17.53 -7.56
CA LEU A 120 4.75 16.57 -7.55
C LEU A 120 4.51 15.46 -8.58
N THR A 121 5.60 14.89 -9.07
CA THR A 121 5.51 13.67 -9.88
C THR A 121 5.10 12.48 -8.99
N ALA A 122 4.64 11.39 -9.61
CA ALA A 122 4.30 10.18 -8.88
C ALA A 122 5.50 9.65 -8.08
N GLU A 123 6.69 9.73 -8.64
CA GLU A 123 7.92 9.31 -7.97
C GLU A 123 8.22 10.19 -6.75
N GLN A 124 8.09 11.50 -6.91
CA GLN A 124 8.30 12.44 -5.80
C GLN A 124 7.30 12.19 -4.66
N ARG A 125 6.02 11.95 -5.01
CA ARG A 125 5.01 11.62 -4.00
C ARG A 125 5.34 10.31 -3.28
N ALA A 126 5.78 9.30 -4.01
CA ALA A 126 6.17 8.02 -3.41
C ALA A 126 7.35 8.21 -2.44
N ASN A 127 8.34 9.02 -2.81
CA ASN A 127 9.48 9.33 -1.95
C ASN A 127 9.04 10.02 -0.66
N GLN A 128 8.13 10.98 -0.77
CA GLN A 128 7.62 11.68 0.41
C GLN A 128 6.79 10.74 1.30
N ALA A 129 6.00 9.86 0.68
CA ALA A 129 5.24 8.86 1.43
C ALA A 129 6.17 7.97 2.25
N MET A 130 7.27 7.53 1.66
CA MET A 130 8.26 6.71 2.37
C MET A 130 8.94 7.48 3.50
N ASN A 131 9.29 8.74 3.27
CA ASN A 131 9.86 9.57 4.32
C ASN A 131 8.91 9.74 5.50
N LEU A 132 7.63 9.89 5.23
CA LEU A 132 6.60 9.99 6.26
C LEU A 132 6.45 8.68 7.03
N LEU A 133 6.49 7.54 6.34
CA LEU A 133 6.35 6.24 6.98
C LEU A 133 7.58 5.89 7.84
N ILE A 134 8.76 6.15 7.33
CA ILE A 134 10.01 5.73 7.97
C ILE A 134 10.46 6.76 9.01
N TYR A 135 10.44 8.04 8.64
CA TYR A 135 11.01 9.11 9.47
C TYR A 135 9.96 10.05 10.06
N ASN A 136 8.70 9.85 9.73
CA ASN A 136 7.60 10.72 10.16
C ASN A 136 7.82 12.19 9.77
N THR A 137 8.45 12.42 8.62
CA THR A 137 8.89 13.75 8.17
C THR A 137 8.52 13.97 6.72
N TYR A 138 7.99 15.15 6.44
CA TYR A 138 7.79 15.64 5.07
C TYR A 138 8.92 16.58 4.73
N THR A 139 9.67 16.30 3.65
CA THR A 139 10.88 17.05 3.31
C THR A 139 10.67 18.06 2.18
N GLY A 140 9.51 18.05 1.51
CA GLY A 140 9.22 19.01 0.45
C GLY A 140 9.78 18.62 -0.91
N PRO A 141 9.47 19.39 -1.96
CA PRO A 141 9.74 18.97 -3.35
C PRO A 141 11.20 19.02 -3.78
N GLY A 142 12.07 19.64 -3.00
CA GLY A 142 13.48 19.82 -3.38
C GLY A 142 14.44 18.76 -2.86
N THR A 143 13.97 17.80 -2.09
CA THR A 143 14.83 16.80 -1.49
C THR A 143 14.78 15.49 -2.27
N THR A 144 15.91 15.11 -2.80
CA THR A 144 16.09 13.82 -3.45
C THR A 144 16.46 12.76 -2.42
N ALA A 145 15.51 12.38 -1.57
CA ALA A 145 15.66 11.12 -0.86
C ALA A 145 15.42 10.01 -1.89
N LYS A 146 16.48 9.37 -2.32
CA LYS A 146 16.35 8.23 -3.22
C LYS A 146 15.72 7.07 -2.48
N VAL A 147 14.48 6.76 -2.84
CA VAL A 147 13.93 5.45 -2.52
C VAL A 147 14.67 4.49 -3.44
N SER A 148 15.53 3.66 -2.88
CA SER A 148 16.16 2.59 -3.63
C SER A 148 15.09 1.63 -4.11
N SER A 149 15.34 0.96 -5.24
CA SER A 149 14.46 -0.08 -5.77
C SER A 149 14.26 -1.23 -4.77
N GLU A 150 15.06 -1.29 -3.73
CA GLU A 150 14.94 -2.24 -2.62
C GLU A 150 14.28 -1.55 -1.41
N ASN A 151 13.08 -1.05 -1.63
CA ASN A 151 12.29 -0.46 -0.57
C ASN A 151 11.92 -1.56 0.46
N PRO A 152 12.29 -1.39 1.75
CA PRO A 152 11.97 -2.40 2.77
C PRO A 152 10.48 -2.71 2.87
N LEU A 153 9.63 -1.73 2.58
CA LEU A 153 8.19 -1.92 2.62
C LEU A 153 7.73 -2.82 1.47
N ASN A 154 8.31 -2.70 0.29
CA ASN A 154 7.99 -3.60 -0.83
C ASN A 154 8.30 -5.05 -0.48
N SER A 155 9.46 -5.31 0.10
CA SER A 155 9.85 -6.66 0.51
C SER A 155 8.92 -7.21 1.59
N PHE A 156 8.54 -6.37 2.53
CA PHE A 156 7.59 -6.74 3.59
C PHE A 156 6.23 -7.12 3.00
N ILE A 157 5.71 -6.32 2.09
CA ILE A 157 4.40 -6.56 1.46
C ILE A 157 4.44 -7.85 0.65
N GLN A 158 5.49 -8.06 -0.15
CA GLN A 158 5.63 -9.30 -0.93
C GLN A 158 5.66 -10.53 -0.02
N LYS A 159 6.38 -10.46 1.08
CA LYS A 159 6.45 -11.55 2.04
C LYS A 159 5.09 -11.88 2.64
N GLU A 160 4.34 -10.85 3.06
CA GLU A 160 3.01 -11.04 3.65
C GLU A 160 2.03 -11.63 2.64
N LEU A 161 2.06 -11.17 1.39
CA LEU A 161 1.19 -11.68 0.35
C LEU A 161 1.53 -13.12 -0.01
N ASN A 162 2.81 -13.46 -0.07
CA ASN A 162 3.24 -14.84 -0.32
C ASN A 162 2.76 -15.78 0.78
N GLN A 163 2.88 -15.36 2.04
CA GLN A 163 2.40 -16.17 3.16
C GLN A 163 0.88 -16.34 3.11
N TRP A 164 0.17 -15.29 2.77
CA TRP A 164 -1.29 -15.36 2.69
C TRP A 164 -1.75 -16.27 1.54
N ALA A 165 -1.09 -16.19 0.39
CA ALA A 165 -1.47 -16.98 -0.79
C ALA A 165 -1.17 -18.47 -0.62
N GLN A 166 -0.25 -18.83 0.28
CA GLN A 166 0.11 -20.22 0.53
C GLN A 166 -0.77 -20.91 1.58
N ASN A 167 -1.60 -20.16 2.26
CA ASN A 167 -2.48 -20.71 3.29
C ASN A 167 -3.88 -20.97 2.72
#